data_cb59cbb83ab854f1eb5128937338802f
#
_entry.id   cb59cbb83ab854f1eb5128937338802f
#
_cell.length_a   1.000
_cell.length_b   1.000
_cell.length_c   1.000
_cell.angle_alpha   90.00
_cell.angle_beta   90.00
_cell.angle_gamma   90.00
#
_symmetry.space_group_name_H-M   'P 1'
#
loop_
_entity.id
_entity.type
_entity.pdbx_description
1 polymer ?
#
loop_
_entity_poly.entity_id
_entity_poly.type
_entity_poly.pdbx_seq_one_letter_code
_entity_poly.pdbx_strand_id
1 'polypeptide(L)'
;TASDPLIIGGGTCTMNPEPLADFFDAFVLGDGEEVILDICREVIVSKEKKESKRDLLERLSNLEGVYIPSFFEEEYGSDGRIQKMIPRKKDSPRIRRRVLSDLNPAGFPSHPIVPFLETIHDRLNIEIARGCTRGCRFCQAGFIYRPLRERGPQRILALVEEGLKNTGYDEISLLSLS
;
A
#
# COMPACT_ATOMS: atom_id res chain seq x y z
N THR A 1 15.10 18.02 2.22
CA THR A 1 15.94 18.40 3.38
C THR A 1 15.33 17.88 4.68
N ALA A 2 16.04 17.99 5.81
CA ALA A 2 15.56 17.53 7.13
C ALA A 2 14.28 18.26 7.59
N SER A 3 14.01 19.45 7.06
CA SER A 3 12.83 20.29 7.35
C SER A 3 11.65 20.02 6.42
N ASP A 4 11.86 19.27 5.33
CA ASP A 4 10.80 18.98 4.37
C ASP A 4 9.82 17.93 4.92
N PRO A 5 8.55 17.96 4.48
CA PRO A 5 7.58 16.94 4.86
C PRO A 5 8.06 15.53 4.46
N LEU A 6 7.59 14.53 5.18
CA LEU A 6 7.81 13.13 4.84
C LEU A 6 7.00 12.77 3.58
N ILE A 7 7.68 12.27 2.55
CA ILE A 7 7.07 11.86 1.28
C ILE A 7 7.04 10.35 1.21
N ILE A 8 5.84 9.78 1.16
CA ILE A 8 5.63 8.32 1.16
C ILE A 8 4.92 7.91 -0.13
N GLY A 9 5.47 6.91 -0.81
CA GLY A 9 4.84 6.27 -1.97
C GLY A 9 4.12 4.99 -1.58
N GLY A 10 2.98 4.70 -2.22
CA GLY A 10 2.23 3.47 -2.05
C GLY A 10 1.58 3.01 -3.36
N GLY A 11 0.96 1.83 -3.35
CA GLY A 11 0.24 1.28 -4.50
C GLY A 11 1.07 0.31 -5.33
N THR A 12 0.50 -0.15 -6.45
CA THR A 12 1.05 -1.24 -7.28
C THR A 12 2.47 -1.00 -7.78
N CYS A 13 2.79 0.25 -8.16
CA CYS A 13 4.10 0.60 -8.73
C CYS A 13 5.24 0.51 -7.72
N THR A 14 4.95 0.50 -6.42
CA THR A 14 5.98 0.39 -5.38
C THR A 14 6.64 -0.99 -5.32
N MET A 15 6.15 -1.98 -6.08
CA MET A 15 6.84 -3.26 -6.25
C MET A 15 8.16 -3.12 -7.02
N ASN A 16 8.37 -2.00 -7.72
CA ASN A 16 9.64 -1.58 -8.31
C ASN A 16 9.90 -0.11 -7.94
N PRO A 17 10.37 0.17 -6.71
CA PRO A 17 10.45 1.52 -6.16
C PRO A 17 11.64 2.33 -6.69
N GLU A 18 12.73 1.67 -7.11
CA GLU A 18 14.02 2.31 -7.42
C GLU A 18 13.95 3.43 -8.47
N PRO A 19 13.14 3.33 -9.55
CA PRO A 19 13.03 4.45 -10.51
C PRO A 19 12.53 5.76 -9.91
N LEU A 20 11.92 5.71 -8.72
CA LEU A 20 11.37 6.87 -8.00
C LEU A 20 12.06 7.12 -6.66
N ALA A 21 13.14 6.40 -6.36
CA ALA A 21 13.81 6.42 -5.06
C ALA A 21 14.23 7.83 -4.62
N ASP A 22 14.72 8.65 -5.54
CA ASP A 22 15.18 10.02 -5.25
C ASP A 22 14.06 11.00 -4.88
N PHE A 23 12.80 10.65 -5.16
CA PHE A 23 11.66 11.53 -4.92
C PHE A 23 10.88 11.19 -3.65
N PHE A 24 11.17 10.04 -3.03
CA PHE A 24 10.43 9.54 -1.88
C PHE A 24 11.35 9.24 -0.70
N ASP A 25 10.89 9.54 0.49
CA ASP A 25 11.57 9.16 1.73
C ASP A 25 11.34 7.69 2.09
N ALA A 26 10.15 7.20 1.78
CA ALA A 26 9.72 5.83 2.07
C ALA A 26 8.72 5.31 1.03
N PHE A 27 8.72 4.00 0.84
CA PHE A 27 7.68 3.30 0.09
C PHE A 27 6.98 2.27 0.96
N VAL A 28 5.68 2.14 0.77
CA VAL A 28 4.87 1.07 1.35
C VAL A 28 4.65 -0.01 0.30
N LEU A 29 5.20 -1.19 0.57
CA LEU A 29 5.10 -2.36 -0.28
C LEU A 29 3.97 -3.25 0.21
N GLY A 30 2.87 -3.33 -0.51
CA GLY A 30 1.74 -4.19 -0.19
C GLY A 30 0.47 -3.46 0.23
N ASP A 31 -0.28 -4.10 1.13
CA ASP A 31 -1.58 -3.62 1.58
C ASP A 31 -1.42 -2.47 2.58
N GLY A 32 -2.16 -1.38 2.36
CA GLY A 32 -1.97 -0.10 3.06
C GLY A 32 -2.77 0.06 4.36
N GLU A 33 -3.84 -0.71 4.53
CA GLU A 33 -4.88 -0.47 5.54
C GLU A 33 -4.36 -0.43 6.98
N GLU A 34 -3.45 -1.35 7.31
CA GLU A 34 -2.86 -1.43 8.66
C GLU A 34 -1.57 -0.61 8.76
N VAL A 35 -0.69 -0.71 7.77
CA VAL A 35 0.62 -0.09 7.82
C VAL A 35 0.54 1.44 7.90
N ILE A 36 -0.49 2.06 7.31
CA ILE A 36 -0.69 3.51 7.43
C ILE A 36 -0.92 3.93 8.89
N LEU A 37 -1.63 3.12 9.67
CA LEU A 37 -1.85 3.37 11.09
C LEU A 37 -0.56 3.22 11.88
N ASP A 38 0.26 2.21 11.55
CA ASP A 38 1.56 2.00 12.17
C ASP A 38 2.49 3.20 11.86
N ILE A 39 2.53 3.65 10.60
CA ILE A 39 3.30 4.84 10.20
C ILE A 39 2.83 6.09 10.96
N CYS A 40 1.52 6.33 11.05
CA CYS A 40 0.98 7.47 11.78
C CYS A 40 1.39 7.44 13.27
N ARG A 41 1.37 6.28 13.91
CA ARG A 41 1.83 6.12 15.31
C ARG A 41 3.30 6.50 15.46
N GLU A 42 4.17 5.99 14.57
CA GLU A 42 5.60 6.32 14.60
C GLU A 42 5.86 7.81 14.37
N VAL A 43 5.12 8.45 13.45
CA VAL A 43 5.21 9.88 13.20
C VAL A 43 4.79 10.70 14.43
N ILE A 44 3.71 10.30 15.12
CA ILE A 44 3.25 10.97 16.35
C ILE A 44 4.33 10.87 17.42
N VAL A 45 4.84 9.66 17.69
CA VAL A 45 5.88 9.42 18.69
C VAL A 45 7.15 10.23 18.37
N SER A 46 7.57 10.26 17.11
CA SER A 46 8.75 11.01 16.68
C SER A 46 8.57 12.52 16.90
N LYS A 47 7.38 13.05 16.61
CA LYS A 47 7.06 14.47 16.88
C LYS A 47 7.09 14.80 18.37
N GLU A 48 6.51 13.96 19.21
CA GLU A 48 6.52 14.13 20.67
C GLU A 48 7.96 14.15 21.23
N LYS A 49 8.83 13.28 20.70
CA LYS A 49 10.23 13.17 21.08
C LYS A 49 11.13 14.24 20.42
N LYS A 50 10.60 15.04 19.49
CA LYS A 50 11.36 16.00 18.68
C LYS A 50 12.55 15.34 17.95
N GLU A 51 12.36 14.14 17.47
CA GLU A 51 13.35 13.36 16.73
C GLU A 51 13.63 14.00 15.36
N SER A 52 14.80 13.73 14.80
CA SER A 52 15.13 14.14 13.44
C SER A 52 14.36 13.30 12.40
N LYS A 53 14.27 13.80 11.16
CA LYS A 53 13.69 13.03 10.04
C LYS A 53 14.40 11.67 9.85
N ARG A 54 15.73 11.63 10.07
CA ARG A 54 16.51 10.40 9.99
C ARG A 54 16.12 9.38 11.05
N ASP A 55 15.92 9.82 12.30
CA ASP A 55 15.50 8.94 13.40
C ASP A 55 14.11 8.38 13.10
N LEU A 56 13.19 9.22 12.56
CA LEU A 56 11.87 8.75 12.10
C LEU A 56 12.00 7.70 11.01
N LEU A 57 12.85 7.89 10.01
CA LEU A 57 13.07 6.91 8.94
C LEU A 57 13.65 5.60 9.49
N GLU A 58 14.52 5.65 10.49
CA GLU A 58 15.02 4.45 11.17
C GLU A 58 13.90 3.70 11.90
N ARG A 59 12.97 4.40 12.53
CA ARG A 59 11.78 3.78 13.15
C ARG A 59 10.88 3.13 12.11
N LEU A 60 10.59 3.85 11.02
CA LEU A 60 9.75 3.36 9.93
C LEU A 60 10.35 2.15 9.23
N SER A 61 11.67 2.05 9.11
CA SER A 61 12.35 0.91 8.49
C SER A 61 12.16 -0.42 9.22
N ASN A 62 11.70 -0.39 10.47
CA ASN A 62 11.38 -1.60 11.23
C ASN A 62 9.94 -2.09 11.02
N LEU A 63 9.10 -1.32 10.32
CA LEU A 63 7.74 -1.71 10.01
C LEU A 63 7.73 -2.67 8.81
N GLU A 64 6.95 -3.75 8.91
CA GLU A 64 6.77 -4.67 7.78
C GLU A 64 6.08 -3.93 6.61
N GLY A 65 6.65 -4.05 5.42
CA GLY A 65 6.17 -3.42 4.21
C GLY A 65 6.75 -2.03 3.95
N VAL A 66 7.56 -1.49 4.84
CA VAL A 66 8.18 -0.18 4.62
C VAL A 66 9.59 -0.35 4.06
N TYR A 67 9.85 0.32 2.94
CA TYR A 67 11.14 0.41 2.29
C TYR A 67 11.64 1.85 2.33
N ILE A 68 12.87 2.05 2.81
CA ILE A 68 13.53 3.37 2.88
C ILE A 68 14.70 3.37 1.88
N PRO A 69 14.57 3.98 0.70
CA PRO A 69 15.59 3.91 -0.35
C PRO A 69 16.96 4.37 0.14
N SER A 70 17.03 5.45 0.88
CA SER A 70 18.31 6.02 1.39
C SER A 70 19.10 5.09 2.31
N PHE A 71 18.51 3.96 2.75
CA PHE A 71 19.19 2.95 3.57
C PHE A 71 19.82 1.83 2.74
N PHE A 72 19.72 1.92 1.44
CA PHE A 72 20.29 0.96 0.51
C PHE A 72 21.25 1.64 -0.47
N GLU A 73 22.04 0.84 -1.13
CA GLU A 73 22.98 1.24 -2.17
C GLU A 73 22.87 0.24 -3.32
N GLU A 74 22.76 0.76 -4.54
CA GLU A 74 22.66 -0.04 -5.73
C GLU A 74 24.06 -0.47 -6.19
N GLU A 75 24.24 -1.76 -6.40
CA GLU A 75 25.39 -2.32 -7.11
C GLU A 75 25.01 -2.57 -8.58
N TYR A 76 25.67 -1.87 -9.48
CA TYR A 76 25.42 -1.98 -10.92
C TYR A 76 26.37 -2.98 -11.58
N GLY A 77 25.86 -3.76 -12.50
CA GLY A 77 26.65 -4.62 -13.37
C GLY A 77 27.31 -3.84 -14.51
N SER A 78 28.18 -4.51 -15.24
CA SER A 78 28.84 -3.96 -16.43
C SER A 78 27.86 -3.58 -17.56
N ASP A 79 26.64 -4.11 -17.52
CA ASP A 79 25.55 -3.82 -18.45
C ASP A 79 24.66 -2.63 -18.01
N GLY A 80 25.02 -1.95 -16.92
CA GLY A 80 24.28 -0.81 -16.36
C GLY A 80 22.97 -1.17 -15.63
N ARG A 81 22.73 -2.45 -15.36
CA ARG A 81 21.57 -2.89 -14.60
C ARG A 81 21.91 -3.06 -13.13
N ILE A 82 20.94 -2.77 -12.27
CA ILE A 82 21.06 -3.06 -10.84
C ILE A 82 21.14 -4.59 -10.70
N GLN A 83 22.25 -5.06 -10.12
CA GLN A 83 22.45 -6.46 -9.80
C GLN A 83 22.10 -6.78 -8.36
N LYS A 84 22.29 -5.82 -7.47
CA LYS A 84 22.07 -6.04 -6.05
C LYS A 84 21.72 -4.73 -5.34
N MET A 85 20.83 -4.84 -4.36
CA MET A 85 20.55 -3.79 -3.38
C MET A 85 21.28 -4.14 -2.10
N ILE A 86 22.21 -3.30 -1.67
CA ILE A 86 23.04 -3.53 -0.49
C ILE A 86 22.54 -2.65 0.65
N PRO A 87 22.11 -3.23 1.78
CA PRO A 87 21.77 -2.43 2.96
C PRO A 87 23.01 -1.70 3.47
N ARG A 88 22.92 -0.40 3.70
CA ARG A 88 23.99 0.40 4.32
C ARG A 88 24.26 0.01 5.77
N LYS A 89 23.27 -0.57 6.45
CA LYS A 89 23.37 -1.06 7.82
C LYS A 89 23.37 -2.60 7.80
N LYS A 90 24.36 -3.23 8.39
CA LYS A 90 24.60 -4.68 8.32
C LYS A 90 23.42 -5.53 8.84
N ASP A 91 22.69 -5.03 9.84
CA ASP A 91 21.55 -5.72 10.47
C ASP A 91 20.19 -5.17 10.04
N SER A 92 20.10 -4.58 8.83
CA SER A 92 18.83 -4.11 8.30
C SER A 92 17.83 -5.25 8.13
N PRO A 93 16.57 -5.09 8.56
CA PRO A 93 15.57 -6.12 8.40
C PRO A 93 15.34 -6.40 6.91
N ARG A 94 15.07 -7.68 6.59
CA ARG A 94 14.69 -8.05 5.23
C ARG A 94 13.34 -7.42 4.90
N ILE A 95 13.30 -6.67 3.82
CA ILE A 95 12.06 -6.07 3.34
C ILE A 95 11.08 -7.18 2.92
N ARG A 96 9.91 -7.16 3.52
CA ARG A 96 8.80 -8.06 3.20
C ARG A 96 7.59 -7.22 2.88
N ARG A 97 6.84 -7.62 1.88
CA ARG A 97 5.59 -6.96 1.54
C ARG A 97 4.56 -7.15 2.65
N ARG A 98 3.90 -6.08 3.07
CA ARG A 98 2.74 -6.15 3.99
C ARG A 98 1.57 -6.85 3.30
N VAL A 99 0.97 -7.81 3.97
CA VAL A 99 -0.19 -8.55 3.46
C VAL A 99 -1.28 -8.55 4.52
N LEU A 100 -2.41 -7.98 4.18
CA LEU A 100 -3.61 -8.09 4.99
C LEU A 100 -4.17 -9.52 4.87
N SER A 101 -4.18 -10.25 5.96
CA SER A 101 -4.54 -11.67 5.95
C SER A 101 -6.04 -11.93 5.79
N ASP A 102 -6.88 -11.03 6.30
CA ASP A 102 -8.34 -11.10 6.21
C ASP A 102 -8.92 -9.76 5.74
N LEU A 103 -9.76 -9.80 4.71
CA LEU A 103 -10.43 -8.62 4.17
C LEU A 103 -11.70 -8.25 4.94
N ASN A 104 -12.27 -9.15 5.75
CA ASN A 104 -13.54 -8.88 6.42
C ASN A 104 -13.47 -7.74 7.44
N PRO A 105 -12.47 -7.71 8.37
CA PRO A 105 -12.32 -6.62 9.32
C PRO A 105 -11.67 -5.38 8.70
N ALA A 106 -11.12 -5.49 7.48
CA ALA A 106 -10.43 -4.38 6.84
C ALA A 106 -11.35 -3.17 6.68
N GLY A 107 -10.79 -2.00 6.97
CA GLY A 107 -11.48 -0.73 6.75
C GLY A 107 -11.91 -0.61 5.29
N PHE A 108 -13.14 -0.20 5.06
CA PHE A 108 -13.69 0.09 3.75
C PHE A 108 -14.39 1.45 3.81
N PRO A 109 -14.20 2.34 2.82
CA PRO A 109 -14.82 3.65 2.81
C PRO A 109 -16.32 3.53 2.55
N SER A 110 -17.11 3.41 3.62
CA SER A 110 -18.58 3.33 3.54
C SER A 110 -19.26 4.68 3.31
N HIS A 111 -18.49 5.78 3.42
CA HIS A 111 -18.93 7.15 3.16
C HIS A 111 -18.00 7.80 2.10
N PRO A 112 -17.92 7.27 0.87
CA PRO A 112 -17.09 7.87 -0.15
C PRO A 112 -17.62 9.24 -0.53
N ILE A 113 -16.70 10.14 -0.96
CA ILE A 113 -17.09 11.42 -1.54
C ILE A 113 -17.70 11.15 -2.91
N VAL A 114 -18.98 11.52 -3.07
CA VAL A 114 -19.69 11.37 -4.33
C VAL A 114 -19.42 12.61 -5.20
N PRO A 115 -19.02 12.44 -6.49
CA PRO A 115 -18.86 13.55 -7.41
C PRO A 115 -20.17 14.32 -7.60
N PHE A 116 -20.08 15.63 -7.79
CA PHE A 116 -21.25 16.46 -8.09
C PHE A 116 -21.77 16.27 -9.53
N LEU A 117 -20.89 15.84 -10.43
CA LEU A 117 -21.21 15.52 -11.82
C LEU A 117 -21.33 14.01 -12.00
N GLU A 118 -22.26 13.55 -12.83
CA GLU A 118 -22.31 12.16 -13.26
C GLU A 118 -21.00 11.74 -13.90
N THR A 119 -20.44 10.62 -13.43
CA THR A 119 -19.21 10.02 -13.96
C THR A 119 -19.56 8.84 -14.86
N ILE A 120 -18.62 8.42 -15.72
CA ILE A 120 -18.83 7.24 -16.60
C ILE A 120 -19.18 5.98 -15.82
N HIS A 121 -18.65 5.86 -14.59
CA HIS A 121 -18.89 4.75 -13.69
C HIS A 121 -19.56 5.23 -12.40
N ASP A 122 -20.78 5.75 -12.54
CA ASP A 122 -21.58 6.33 -11.46
C ASP A 122 -22.25 5.23 -10.62
N ARG A 123 -21.43 4.50 -9.88
CA ARG A 123 -21.85 3.32 -9.11
C ARG A 123 -20.97 3.07 -7.88
N LEU A 124 -21.54 2.36 -6.92
CA LEU A 124 -20.80 1.90 -5.75
C LEU A 124 -19.92 0.70 -6.10
N ASN A 125 -18.62 0.83 -5.91
CA ASN A 125 -17.66 -0.25 -6.16
C ASN A 125 -17.30 -0.96 -4.86
N ILE A 126 -17.50 -2.27 -4.79
CA ILE A 126 -17.20 -3.12 -3.63
C ILE A 126 -16.12 -4.14 -3.99
N GLU A 127 -14.95 -4.04 -3.34
CA GLU A 127 -13.92 -5.09 -3.45
C GLU A 127 -14.37 -6.35 -2.72
N ILE A 128 -14.63 -7.42 -3.48
CA ILE A 128 -15.05 -8.72 -2.94
C ILE A 128 -13.88 -9.68 -2.76
N ALA A 129 -12.81 -9.51 -3.53
CA ALA A 129 -11.62 -10.34 -3.43
C ALA A 129 -10.37 -9.56 -3.85
N ARG A 130 -9.25 -9.86 -3.23
CA ARG A 130 -7.93 -9.32 -3.55
C ARG A 130 -6.95 -10.45 -3.81
N GLY A 131 -6.17 -10.32 -4.89
CA GLY A 131 -5.28 -11.36 -5.35
C GLY A 131 -5.90 -12.24 -6.44
N CYS A 132 -5.09 -13.09 -7.05
CA CYS A 132 -5.52 -14.01 -8.11
C CYS A 132 -4.61 -15.24 -8.15
N THR A 133 -5.18 -16.41 -8.37
CA THR A 133 -4.47 -17.70 -8.45
C THR A 133 -4.21 -18.16 -9.88
N ARG A 134 -4.71 -17.44 -10.91
CA ARG A 134 -4.66 -17.88 -12.32
C ARG A 134 -3.24 -18.02 -12.88
N GLY A 135 -2.29 -17.17 -12.46
CA GLY A 135 -0.90 -17.25 -12.93
C GLY A 135 -0.70 -16.93 -14.40
N CYS A 136 -1.53 -16.08 -15.02
CA CYS A 136 -1.41 -15.66 -16.40
C CYS A 136 -0.05 -15.02 -16.66
N ARG A 137 0.67 -15.44 -17.71
CA ARG A 137 2.06 -15.01 -17.98
C ARG A 137 2.22 -13.53 -18.26
N PHE A 138 1.19 -12.87 -18.76
CA PHE A 138 1.18 -11.43 -19.03
C PHE A 138 0.76 -10.58 -17.82
N CYS A 139 0.19 -11.18 -16.78
CA CYS A 139 -0.49 -10.45 -15.73
C CYS A 139 0.38 -10.28 -14.48
N GLN A 140 0.95 -9.10 -14.29
CA GLN A 140 1.72 -8.77 -13.10
C GLN A 140 0.87 -8.76 -11.81
N ALA A 141 -0.39 -8.34 -11.89
CA ALA A 141 -1.31 -8.28 -10.77
C ALA A 141 -1.49 -9.64 -10.06
N GLY A 142 -1.50 -10.75 -10.84
CA GLY A 142 -1.57 -12.10 -10.32
C GLY A 142 -0.37 -12.52 -9.46
N PHE A 143 0.73 -11.79 -9.49
CA PHE A 143 1.90 -12.00 -8.62
C PHE A 143 1.96 -10.97 -7.49
N ILE A 144 1.67 -9.71 -7.78
CA ILE A 144 1.75 -8.60 -6.82
C ILE A 144 0.77 -8.79 -5.66
N TYR A 145 -0.48 -9.21 -5.95
CA TYR A 145 -1.55 -9.24 -4.95
C TYR A 145 -1.80 -10.61 -4.30
N ARG A 146 -0.92 -11.59 -4.49
CA ARG A 146 -1.02 -12.87 -3.78
C ARG A 146 -0.82 -12.69 -2.27
N PRO A 147 -1.45 -13.55 -1.43
CA PRO A 147 -2.41 -14.62 -1.75
C PRO A 147 -3.78 -14.08 -2.15
N LEU A 148 -4.64 -14.96 -2.71
CA LEU A 148 -6.07 -14.67 -2.88
C LEU A 148 -6.73 -14.58 -1.49
N ARG A 149 -7.47 -13.52 -1.27
CA ARG A 149 -8.29 -13.30 -0.05
C ARG A 149 -9.64 -12.81 -0.49
N GLU A 150 -10.68 -13.38 0.08
CA GLU A 150 -12.06 -13.08 -0.26
C GLU A 150 -12.78 -12.46 0.92
N ARG A 151 -13.70 -11.58 0.64
CA ARG A 151 -14.59 -10.98 1.62
C ARG A 151 -15.83 -11.86 1.76
N GLY A 152 -16.26 -12.12 2.98
CA GLY A 152 -17.45 -12.93 3.23
C GLY A 152 -18.74 -12.29 2.70
N PRO A 153 -19.71 -13.07 2.18
CA PRO A 153 -20.94 -12.54 1.59
C PRO A 153 -21.73 -11.62 2.53
N GLN A 154 -21.80 -11.93 3.81
CA GLN A 154 -22.49 -11.10 4.81
C GLN A 154 -21.84 -9.73 4.96
N ARG A 155 -20.49 -9.69 4.91
CA ARG A 155 -19.75 -8.42 4.96
C ARG A 155 -19.96 -7.62 3.69
N ILE A 156 -19.98 -8.28 2.52
CA ILE A 156 -20.25 -7.61 1.23
C ILE A 156 -21.64 -6.97 1.27
N LEU A 157 -22.67 -7.71 1.69
CA LEU A 157 -24.04 -7.18 1.79
C LEU A 157 -24.12 -5.97 2.73
N ALA A 158 -23.51 -6.05 3.90
CA ALA A 158 -23.48 -4.93 4.83
C ALA A 158 -22.79 -3.68 4.25
N LEU A 159 -21.68 -3.86 3.51
CA LEU A 159 -21.00 -2.74 2.82
C LEU A 159 -21.83 -2.14 1.69
N VAL A 160 -22.57 -2.99 0.94
CA VAL A 160 -23.49 -2.54 -0.10
C VAL A 160 -24.61 -1.70 0.51
N GLU A 161 -25.29 -2.21 1.53
CA GLU A 161 -26.40 -1.52 2.20
C GLU A 161 -25.96 -0.16 2.77
N GLU A 162 -24.83 -0.15 3.48
CA GLU A 162 -24.25 1.07 4.06
C GLU A 162 -23.84 2.06 2.97
N GLY A 163 -23.13 1.57 1.96
CA GLY A 163 -22.63 2.41 0.86
C GLY A 163 -23.74 3.04 0.03
N LEU A 164 -24.76 2.27 -0.38
CA LEU A 164 -25.91 2.81 -1.14
C LEU A 164 -26.69 3.86 -0.32
N LYS A 165 -26.88 3.59 0.98
CA LYS A 165 -27.54 4.56 1.87
C LYS A 165 -26.79 5.90 1.97
N ASN A 166 -25.45 5.86 1.98
CA ASN A 166 -24.62 7.03 2.20
C ASN A 166 -24.28 7.79 0.91
N THR A 167 -24.38 7.14 -0.26
CA THR A 167 -24.03 7.74 -1.55
C THR A 167 -25.21 8.12 -2.41
N GLY A 168 -26.34 7.43 -2.25
CA GLY A 168 -27.50 7.56 -3.12
C GLY A 168 -27.33 6.90 -4.49
N TYR A 169 -26.26 6.11 -4.72
CA TYR A 169 -26.13 5.30 -5.93
C TYR A 169 -27.23 4.22 -5.98
N ASP A 170 -27.65 3.85 -7.17
CA ASP A 170 -28.62 2.79 -7.46
C ASP A 170 -27.97 1.56 -8.13
N GLU A 171 -26.70 1.69 -8.53
CA GLU A 171 -25.92 0.61 -9.11
C GLU A 171 -24.73 0.21 -8.23
N ILE A 172 -24.36 -1.05 -8.30
CA ILE A 172 -23.14 -1.60 -7.66
C ILE A 172 -22.26 -2.32 -8.67
N SER A 173 -20.94 -2.30 -8.43
CA SER A 173 -19.96 -3.15 -9.10
C SER A 173 -19.19 -3.97 -8.07
N LEU A 174 -19.04 -5.25 -8.33
CA LEU A 174 -18.21 -6.14 -7.53
C LEU A 174 -16.82 -6.24 -8.16
N LEU A 175 -15.78 -5.88 -7.39
CA LEU A 175 -14.41 -5.83 -7.87
C LEU A 175 -13.62 -7.06 -7.44
N SER A 176 -12.99 -7.73 -8.41
CA SER A 176 -12.09 -8.85 -8.24
C SER A 176 -11.06 -8.88 -9.38
N LEU A 177 -9.92 -9.52 -9.14
CA LEU A 177 -8.91 -9.79 -10.18
C LEU A 177 -9.15 -11.09 -10.95
N SER A 178 -10.09 -11.91 -10.52
CA SER A 178 -10.41 -13.20 -11.14
C SER A 178 -11.91 -13.44 -11.20
#